data_fe0cd54c27facceab9f85de22bace341
#
_entry.id   fe0cd54c27facceab9f85de22bace341
#
_cell.length_a   1.000
_cell.length_b   1.000
_cell.length_c   1.000
_cell.angle_alpha   90.00
_cell.angle_beta   90.00
_cell.angle_gamma   90.00
#
_symmetry.space_group_name_H-M   'P 1'
#
loop_
_entity.id
_entity.type
_entity.pdbx_description
1 polymer ?
#
loop_
_entity_poly.entity_id
_entity_poly.type
_entity_poly.pdbx_seq_one_letter_code
_entity_poly.pdbx_strand_id
1 'polypeptide(L)'
;CVACHTADGGVPNAGGRPMATPFGIVYSTNLTPDPATGIGGWSFSAFQRAMREGVSRDGHHLYPAFPYTAFTQAGDDDLQALYAHLLAQPAVAHAVPETRLAFPYNIRPLMGLWNALYHQPGPVAPVAEQSALWNRGATLVNGLGHCTACHTPRDARGGELARSAYLGGALVDGWEAPPLGALNRSPVPWTEDAMVQYLRSGHHAHHGIAGGPMAPVVQALAQADEADVR
;
A
#
# COMPACT_ATOMS: atom_id res chain seq x y z
N CYS A 1 3.74 -6.18 1.86
CA CYS A 1 3.29 -7.35 1.08
C CYS A 1 2.67 -8.43 1.98
N VAL A 2 3.44 -8.94 2.97
CA VAL A 2 3.01 -10.08 3.79
C VAL A 2 1.66 -9.85 4.48
N ALA A 3 1.39 -8.65 4.97
CA ALA A 3 0.13 -8.32 5.67
C ALA A 3 -1.13 -8.51 4.79
N CYS A 4 -1.03 -8.20 3.50
CA CYS A 4 -2.15 -8.36 2.57
C CYS A 4 -2.09 -9.69 1.81
N HIS A 5 -0.91 -10.21 1.51
CA HIS A 5 -0.74 -11.41 0.70
C HIS A 5 -0.57 -12.70 1.51
N THR A 6 -1.08 -12.71 2.75
CA THR A 6 -1.14 -13.90 3.60
C THR A 6 -2.55 -14.07 4.13
N ALA A 7 -3.20 -15.18 3.83
CA ALA A 7 -4.48 -15.55 4.41
C ALA A 7 -4.31 -15.88 5.91
N ASP A 8 -5.38 -15.78 6.69
CA ASP A 8 -5.35 -16.11 8.11
C ASP A 8 -4.92 -17.58 8.30
N GLY A 9 -3.84 -17.80 9.06
CA GLY A 9 -3.22 -19.11 9.23
C GLY A 9 -2.52 -19.67 7.99
N GLY A 10 -2.42 -18.90 6.90
CA GLY A 10 -1.79 -19.31 5.64
C GLY A 10 -0.28 -19.11 5.62
N VAL A 11 0.33 -19.60 4.53
CA VAL A 11 1.76 -19.41 4.30
C VAL A 11 2.05 -17.98 3.88
N PRO A 12 3.09 -17.33 4.43
CA PRO A 12 3.45 -15.95 4.08
C PRO A 12 3.58 -15.74 2.56
N ASN A 13 2.99 -14.67 2.07
CA ASN A 13 2.95 -14.27 0.67
C ASN A 13 2.28 -15.25 -0.32
N ALA A 14 1.66 -16.34 0.15
CA ALA A 14 0.95 -17.27 -0.73
C ALA A 14 -0.43 -16.76 -1.20
N GLY A 15 -0.87 -15.59 -0.75
CA GLY A 15 -2.14 -15.00 -1.16
C GLY A 15 -3.37 -15.60 -0.48
N GLY A 16 -4.54 -15.36 -1.09
CA GLY A 16 -5.82 -15.92 -0.64
C GLY A 16 -6.54 -15.12 0.45
N ARG A 17 -5.96 -14.02 0.96
CA ARG A 17 -6.64 -13.15 1.93
C ARG A 17 -7.80 -12.41 1.28
N PRO A 18 -9.03 -12.53 1.81
CA PRO A 18 -10.16 -11.74 1.35
C PRO A 18 -10.02 -10.29 1.86
N MET A 19 -10.19 -9.34 0.95
CA MET A 19 -10.27 -7.91 1.25
C MET A 19 -11.67 -7.42 0.87
N ALA A 20 -12.49 -7.13 1.88
CA ALA A 20 -13.82 -6.58 1.67
C ALA A 20 -13.71 -5.13 1.20
N THR A 21 -14.46 -4.78 0.17
CA THR A 21 -14.56 -3.42 -0.36
C THR A 21 -16.04 -3.05 -0.53
N PRO A 22 -16.38 -1.76 -0.68
CA PRO A 22 -17.76 -1.38 -1.02
C PRO A 22 -18.27 -1.97 -2.33
N PHE A 23 -17.37 -2.51 -3.17
CA PHE A 23 -17.66 -3.05 -4.50
C PHE A 23 -17.73 -4.58 -4.54
N GLY A 24 -17.35 -5.26 -3.44
CA GLY A 24 -17.28 -6.70 -3.32
C GLY A 24 -15.97 -7.17 -2.70
N ILE A 25 -15.60 -8.42 -2.91
CA ILE A 25 -14.41 -9.03 -2.30
C ILE A 25 -13.31 -9.18 -3.33
N VAL A 26 -12.13 -8.62 -3.03
CA VAL A 26 -10.88 -8.84 -3.76
C VAL A 26 -10.04 -9.84 -2.97
N TYR A 27 -9.49 -10.86 -3.63
CA TYR A 27 -8.56 -11.78 -3.02
C TYR A 27 -7.13 -11.43 -3.40
N SER A 28 -6.24 -11.44 -2.41
CA SER A 28 -4.81 -11.20 -2.66
C SER A 28 -4.18 -12.36 -3.45
N THR A 29 -3.28 -12.02 -4.36
CA THR A 29 -2.60 -12.99 -5.22
C THR A 29 -1.41 -13.64 -4.52
N ASN A 30 -0.98 -14.80 -5.01
CA ASN A 30 0.25 -15.46 -4.59
C ASN A 30 1.47 -14.69 -5.12
N LEU A 31 2.32 -14.20 -4.20
CA LEU A 31 3.57 -13.49 -4.53
C LEU A 31 4.81 -14.37 -4.39
N THR A 32 4.65 -15.66 -4.04
CA THR A 32 5.80 -16.56 -3.98
C THR A 32 6.33 -16.88 -5.38
N PRO A 33 7.58 -17.35 -5.52
CA PRO A 33 8.18 -17.68 -6.81
C PRO A 33 7.66 -18.98 -7.41
N ASP A 34 6.42 -19.37 -7.12
CA ASP A 34 5.78 -20.48 -7.81
C ASP A 34 5.47 -20.07 -9.27
N PRO A 35 5.92 -20.86 -10.27
CA PRO A 35 5.77 -20.47 -11.67
C PRO A 35 4.34 -20.57 -12.20
N ALA A 36 3.48 -21.37 -11.58
CA ALA A 36 2.12 -21.61 -12.02
C ALA A 36 1.10 -20.67 -11.35
N THR A 37 1.22 -20.49 -10.04
CA THR A 37 0.22 -19.76 -9.25
C THR A 37 0.73 -18.45 -8.66
N GLY A 38 2.06 -18.23 -8.68
CA GLY A 38 2.72 -17.05 -8.13
C GLY A 38 3.40 -16.18 -9.19
N ILE A 39 4.46 -15.49 -8.77
CA ILE A 39 5.21 -14.57 -9.63
C ILE A 39 6.50 -15.16 -10.21
N GLY A 40 6.76 -16.46 -10.03
CA GLY A 40 8.00 -17.13 -10.48
C GLY A 40 8.23 -17.06 -12.00
N GLY A 41 7.16 -16.96 -12.78
CA GLY A 41 7.23 -16.76 -14.23
C GLY A 41 7.20 -15.31 -14.69
N TRP A 42 7.26 -14.32 -13.79
CA TRP A 42 7.23 -12.91 -14.15
C TRP A 42 8.64 -12.38 -14.44
N SER A 43 8.80 -11.55 -15.45
CA SER A 43 10.01 -10.75 -15.63
C SER A 43 9.98 -9.54 -14.69
N PHE A 44 11.15 -8.94 -14.41
CA PHE A 44 11.20 -7.68 -13.66
C PHE A 44 10.35 -6.58 -14.32
N SER A 45 10.39 -6.48 -15.65
CA SER A 45 9.58 -5.48 -16.37
C SER A 45 8.06 -5.70 -16.21
N ALA A 46 7.60 -6.96 -16.15
CA ALA A 46 6.20 -7.26 -15.85
C ALA A 46 5.83 -6.91 -14.42
N PHE A 47 6.71 -7.20 -13.46
CA PHE A 47 6.54 -6.83 -12.05
C PHE A 47 6.51 -5.30 -11.88
N GLN A 48 7.47 -4.59 -12.47
CA GLN A 48 7.54 -3.13 -12.44
C GLN A 48 6.28 -2.50 -13.04
N ARG A 49 5.79 -3.00 -14.15
CA ARG A 49 4.54 -2.54 -14.77
C ARG A 49 3.34 -2.76 -13.84
N ALA A 50 3.26 -3.89 -13.16
CA ALA A 50 2.20 -4.13 -12.18
C ALA A 50 2.26 -3.14 -11.02
N MET A 51 3.44 -2.86 -10.49
CA MET A 51 3.66 -1.90 -9.39
C MET A 51 3.40 -0.46 -9.81
N ARG A 52 3.74 -0.06 -11.04
CA ARG A 52 3.67 1.33 -11.48
C ARG A 52 2.38 1.68 -12.22
N GLU A 53 1.84 0.75 -12.97
CA GLU A 53 0.73 1.01 -13.89
C GLU A 53 -0.54 0.23 -13.51
N GLY A 54 -0.46 -0.69 -12.54
CA GLY A 54 -1.58 -1.55 -12.20
C GLY A 54 -1.96 -2.50 -13.35
N VAL A 55 -0.98 -2.98 -14.12
CA VAL A 55 -1.18 -3.89 -15.25
C VAL A 55 -0.43 -5.19 -15.01
N SER A 56 -1.15 -6.33 -15.04
CA SER A 56 -0.57 -7.66 -14.81
C SER A 56 0.41 -8.09 -15.90
N ARG A 57 1.11 -9.20 -15.68
CA ARG A 57 1.95 -9.85 -16.69
C ARG A 57 1.19 -10.10 -18.00
N ASP A 58 -0.06 -10.51 -17.90
CA ASP A 58 -0.90 -10.89 -19.06
C ASP A 58 -1.64 -9.70 -19.68
N GLY A 59 -1.37 -8.47 -19.22
CA GLY A 59 -1.88 -7.23 -19.79
C GLY A 59 -3.26 -6.79 -19.29
N HIS A 60 -3.86 -7.46 -18.31
CA HIS A 60 -5.12 -7.00 -17.75
C HIS A 60 -4.90 -6.00 -16.60
N HIS A 61 -5.81 -5.06 -16.41
CA HIS A 61 -5.78 -4.11 -15.31
C HIS A 61 -6.00 -4.80 -13.96
N LEU A 62 -5.22 -4.39 -12.97
CA LEU A 62 -5.38 -4.79 -11.57
C LEU A 62 -6.41 -3.89 -10.88
N TYR A 63 -7.04 -4.40 -9.83
CA TYR A 63 -7.94 -3.59 -9.02
C TYR A 63 -7.14 -2.72 -8.02
N PRO A 64 -7.56 -1.47 -7.75
CA PRO A 64 -6.84 -0.53 -6.88
C PRO A 64 -6.91 -0.86 -5.38
N ALA A 65 -7.45 -2.02 -5.00
CA ALA A 65 -7.20 -2.65 -3.72
C ALA A 65 -5.71 -3.00 -3.54
N PHE A 66 -5.02 -3.27 -4.65
CA PHE A 66 -3.57 -3.23 -4.73
C PHE A 66 -3.15 -1.76 -4.96
N PRO A 67 -2.45 -1.09 -4.02
CA PRO A 67 -2.23 0.36 -4.07
C PRO A 67 -1.12 0.76 -5.05
N TYR A 68 -1.23 0.36 -6.33
CA TYR A 68 -0.28 0.74 -7.38
C TYR A 68 -0.24 2.26 -7.61
N THR A 69 -1.30 2.98 -7.26
CA THR A 69 -1.34 4.45 -7.26
C THR A 69 -0.32 5.06 -6.30
N ALA A 70 0.04 4.36 -5.25
CA ALA A 70 1.12 4.72 -4.35
C ALA A 70 2.45 4.11 -4.80
N PHE A 71 2.49 2.81 -5.07
CA PHE A 71 3.73 2.11 -5.44
C PHE A 71 4.39 2.62 -6.72
N THR A 72 3.64 3.31 -7.57
CA THR A 72 4.19 4.01 -8.75
C THR A 72 5.30 5.00 -8.39
N GLN A 73 5.33 5.51 -7.15
CA GLN A 73 6.33 6.45 -6.66
C GLN A 73 7.64 5.79 -6.19
N ALA A 74 7.66 4.46 -6.05
CA ALA A 74 8.87 3.74 -5.65
C ALA A 74 9.99 3.90 -6.70
N GLY A 75 11.24 4.03 -6.25
CA GLY A 75 12.41 4.04 -7.12
C GLY A 75 12.62 2.71 -7.85
N ASP A 76 13.39 2.73 -8.92
CA ASP A 76 13.73 1.49 -9.65
C ASP A 76 14.52 0.53 -8.77
N ASP A 77 15.47 1.05 -7.99
CA ASP A 77 16.28 0.24 -7.06
C ASP A 77 15.42 -0.41 -5.98
N ASP A 78 14.45 0.33 -5.43
CA ASP A 78 13.49 -0.20 -4.43
C ASP A 78 12.65 -1.34 -5.04
N LEU A 79 12.14 -1.16 -6.26
CA LEU A 79 11.34 -2.18 -6.94
C LEU A 79 12.18 -3.40 -7.30
N GLN A 80 13.44 -3.21 -7.71
CA GLN A 80 14.36 -4.31 -8.03
C GLN A 80 14.72 -5.11 -6.78
N ALA A 81 15.00 -4.42 -5.66
CA ALA A 81 15.27 -5.05 -4.38
C ALA A 81 14.05 -5.86 -3.88
N LEU A 82 12.84 -5.28 -3.98
CA LEU A 82 11.60 -5.95 -3.62
C LEU A 82 11.35 -7.20 -4.49
N TYR A 83 11.54 -7.09 -5.80
CA TYR A 83 11.38 -8.21 -6.72
C TYR A 83 12.37 -9.33 -6.42
N ALA A 84 13.64 -9.01 -6.21
CA ALA A 84 14.67 -9.98 -5.82
C ALA A 84 14.33 -10.67 -4.49
N HIS A 85 13.87 -9.91 -3.50
CA HIS A 85 13.44 -10.44 -2.20
C HIS A 85 12.26 -11.42 -2.35
N LEU A 86 11.26 -11.09 -3.14
CA LEU A 86 10.10 -11.96 -3.35
C LEU A 86 10.47 -13.25 -4.08
N LEU A 87 11.37 -13.17 -5.08
CA LEU A 87 11.84 -14.33 -5.81
C LEU A 87 12.81 -15.24 -5.01
N ALA A 88 13.43 -14.72 -3.96
CA ALA A 88 14.29 -15.50 -3.07
C ALA A 88 13.52 -16.32 -2.02
N GLN A 89 12.20 -16.17 -1.93
CA GLN A 89 11.37 -16.87 -0.96
C GLN A 89 11.07 -18.32 -1.43
N PRO A 90 10.66 -19.21 -0.51
CA PRO A 90 10.21 -20.56 -0.91
C PRO A 90 8.99 -20.47 -1.84
N ALA A 91 9.00 -21.23 -2.92
CA ALA A 91 7.85 -21.35 -3.82
C ALA A 91 6.71 -22.14 -3.14
N VAL A 92 5.49 -21.62 -3.23
CA VAL A 92 4.29 -22.24 -2.67
C VAL A 92 3.24 -22.33 -3.78
N ALA A 93 2.91 -23.55 -4.19
CA ALA A 93 1.83 -23.78 -5.15
C ALA A 93 0.48 -23.58 -4.44
N HIS A 94 -0.12 -22.41 -4.63
CA HIS A 94 -1.40 -22.03 -4.02
C HIS A 94 -2.27 -21.28 -5.01
N ALA A 95 -3.35 -21.91 -5.46
CA ALA A 95 -4.38 -21.27 -6.29
C ALA A 95 -5.31 -20.46 -5.39
N VAL A 96 -5.33 -19.16 -5.57
CA VAL A 96 -6.17 -18.25 -4.79
C VAL A 96 -7.60 -18.17 -5.36
N PRO A 97 -8.62 -17.87 -4.52
CA PRO A 97 -9.98 -17.68 -5.00
C PRO A 97 -10.09 -16.51 -6.00
N GLU A 98 -11.07 -16.58 -6.88
CA GLU A 98 -11.35 -15.50 -7.80
C GLU A 98 -11.99 -14.29 -7.10
N THR A 99 -11.57 -13.10 -7.50
CA THR A 99 -12.14 -11.83 -7.05
C THR A 99 -13.63 -11.74 -7.45
N ARG A 100 -14.49 -11.34 -6.51
CA ARG A 100 -15.94 -11.26 -6.65
C ARG A 100 -16.42 -9.83 -6.45
N LEU A 101 -16.54 -9.09 -7.54
CA LEU A 101 -17.06 -7.72 -7.52
C LEU A 101 -18.45 -7.66 -8.15
N ALA A 102 -19.29 -6.74 -7.65
CA ALA A 102 -20.59 -6.45 -8.22
C ALA A 102 -20.46 -5.76 -9.60
N PHE A 103 -21.46 -5.94 -10.46
CA PHE A 103 -21.58 -5.17 -11.70
C PHE A 103 -21.77 -3.66 -11.37
N PRO A 104 -21.11 -2.74 -12.10
CA PRO A 104 -20.20 -2.94 -13.24
C PRO A 104 -18.71 -3.10 -12.85
N TYR A 105 -18.34 -3.16 -11.59
CA TYR A 105 -16.95 -3.18 -11.10
C TYR A 105 -16.20 -4.46 -11.45
N ASN A 106 -16.91 -5.53 -11.80
CA ASN A 106 -16.33 -6.77 -12.31
C ASN A 106 -15.86 -6.67 -13.78
N ILE A 107 -16.14 -5.57 -14.47
CA ILE A 107 -15.68 -5.33 -15.85
C ILE A 107 -14.27 -4.71 -15.79
N ARG A 108 -13.22 -5.56 -15.84
CA ARG A 108 -11.81 -5.12 -15.71
C ARG A 108 -11.39 -4.00 -16.69
N PRO A 109 -11.79 -3.96 -17.96
CA PRO A 109 -11.44 -2.86 -18.85
C PRO A 109 -11.86 -1.46 -18.35
N LEU A 110 -12.89 -1.36 -17.49
CA LEU A 110 -13.29 -0.10 -16.89
C LEU A 110 -12.23 0.47 -15.92
N MET A 111 -11.30 -0.36 -15.45
CA MET A 111 -10.17 0.11 -14.66
C MET A 111 -9.21 1.00 -15.43
N GLY A 112 -9.17 0.89 -16.77
CA GLY A 112 -8.45 1.84 -17.63
C GLY A 112 -9.02 3.26 -17.52
N LEU A 113 -10.35 3.39 -17.49
CA LEU A 113 -11.00 4.69 -17.26
C LEU A 113 -10.77 5.20 -15.83
N TRP A 114 -10.85 4.32 -14.83
CA TRP A 114 -10.57 4.67 -13.46
C TRP A 114 -9.12 5.17 -13.31
N ASN A 115 -8.14 4.49 -13.92
CA ASN A 115 -6.75 4.92 -13.94
C ASN A 115 -6.58 6.30 -14.56
N ALA A 116 -7.25 6.58 -15.67
CA ALA A 116 -7.18 7.90 -16.31
C ALA A 116 -7.67 9.05 -15.38
N LEU A 117 -8.54 8.75 -14.40
CA LEU A 117 -9.06 9.74 -13.44
C LEU A 117 -8.20 9.88 -12.18
N TYR A 118 -7.62 8.77 -11.69
CA TYR A 118 -7.04 8.71 -10.33
C TYR A 118 -5.58 8.28 -10.29
N HIS A 119 -5.00 7.84 -11.39
CA HIS A 119 -3.64 7.33 -11.43
C HIS A 119 -2.72 8.15 -12.33
N GLN A 120 -1.56 8.50 -11.82
CA GLN A 120 -0.47 9.12 -12.56
C GLN A 120 0.76 8.21 -12.48
N PRO A 121 1.07 7.43 -13.52
CA PRO A 121 2.20 6.51 -13.49
C PRO A 121 3.55 7.22 -13.41
N GLY A 122 4.46 6.64 -12.65
CA GLY A 122 5.84 7.07 -12.56
C GLY A 122 6.20 7.73 -11.22
N PRO A 123 7.49 7.81 -10.91
CA PRO A 123 7.96 8.42 -9.68
C PRO A 123 7.69 9.93 -9.69
N VAL A 124 7.36 10.48 -8.53
CA VAL A 124 7.23 11.93 -8.34
C VAL A 124 8.61 12.53 -8.24
N ALA A 125 8.84 13.62 -8.99
CA ALA A 125 10.10 14.35 -8.92
C ALA A 125 10.29 14.96 -7.51
N PRO A 126 11.52 14.94 -6.97
CA PRO A 126 11.82 15.62 -5.72
C PRO A 126 11.47 17.11 -5.78
N VAL A 127 10.97 17.64 -4.69
CA VAL A 127 10.70 19.07 -4.52
C VAL A 127 12.04 19.76 -4.23
N ALA A 128 12.49 20.61 -5.14
CA ALA A 128 13.83 21.21 -5.09
C ALA A 128 14.06 22.13 -3.88
N GLU A 129 12.99 22.75 -3.39
CA GLU A 129 13.00 23.66 -2.23
C GLU A 129 13.02 22.92 -0.88
N GLN A 130 12.86 21.58 -0.89
CA GLN A 130 12.85 20.74 0.31
C GLN A 130 14.16 19.98 0.48
N SER A 131 14.44 19.60 1.74
CA SER A 131 15.62 18.79 2.05
C SER A 131 15.56 17.38 1.44
N ALA A 132 16.70 16.72 1.30
CA ALA A 132 16.77 15.33 0.87
C ALA A 132 15.98 14.41 1.82
N LEU A 133 16.04 14.65 3.14
CA LEU A 133 15.30 13.91 4.15
C LEU A 133 13.80 14.08 3.97
N TRP A 134 13.33 15.30 3.77
CA TRP A 134 11.91 15.57 3.51
C TRP A 134 11.42 14.84 2.24
N ASN A 135 12.20 14.92 1.16
CA ASN A 135 11.87 14.23 -0.09
C ASN A 135 11.84 12.70 0.07
N ARG A 136 12.76 12.14 0.87
CA ARG A 136 12.74 10.71 1.22
C ARG A 136 11.48 10.35 2.01
N GLY A 137 11.13 11.12 3.04
CA GLY A 137 9.90 10.95 3.82
C GLY A 137 8.65 11.04 2.94
N ALA A 138 8.56 12.03 2.04
CA ALA A 138 7.45 12.17 1.10
C ALA A 138 7.32 10.94 0.19
N THR A 139 8.44 10.40 -0.32
CA THR A 139 8.44 9.18 -1.14
C THR A 139 7.98 7.95 -0.34
N LEU A 140 8.37 7.83 0.93
CA LEU A 140 7.93 6.73 1.79
C LEU A 140 6.43 6.83 2.12
N VAL A 141 5.96 8.00 2.54
CA VAL A 141 4.54 8.24 2.92
C VAL A 141 3.60 8.02 1.74
N ASN A 142 3.97 8.51 0.55
CA ASN A 142 3.11 8.44 -0.64
C ASN A 142 3.36 7.17 -1.47
N GLY A 143 4.51 6.52 -1.32
CA GLY A 143 4.96 5.37 -2.09
C GLY A 143 4.94 4.06 -1.30
N LEU A 144 6.11 3.57 -0.89
CA LEU A 144 6.25 2.24 -0.28
C LEU A 144 5.48 2.06 1.04
N GLY A 145 5.42 3.10 1.85
CA GLY A 145 4.63 3.11 3.09
C GLY A 145 3.13 3.26 2.85
N HIS A 146 2.74 3.83 1.69
CA HIS A 146 1.35 4.09 1.24
C HIS A 146 0.40 4.59 2.34
N CYS A 147 0.89 5.47 3.21
CA CYS A 147 0.12 6.00 4.33
C CYS A 147 -1.17 6.70 3.87
N THR A 148 -1.11 7.35 2.69
CA THR A 148 -2.27 7.99 2.05
C THR A 148 -3.41 7.03 1.79
N ALA A 149 -3.13 5.75 1.52
CA ALA A 149 -4.14 4.75 1.22
C ALA A 149 -5.19 4.58 2.35
N CYS A 150 -4.75 4.78 3.60
CA CYS A 150 -5.61 4.73 4.79
C CYS A 150 -5.92 6.12 5.36
N HIS A 151 -4.99 7.08 5.26
CA HIS A 151 -5.13 8.38 5.89
C HIS A 151 -5.68 9.49 4.96
N THR A 152 -6.02 9.17 3.71
CA THR A 152 -6.71 10.10 2.79
C THR A 152 -8.10 9.55 2.47
N PRO A 153 -9.17 10.35 2.60
CA PRO A 153 -10.51 9.86 2.29
C PRO A 153 -10.67 9.57 0.80
N ARG A 154 -11.64 8.71 0.49
CA ARG A 154 -11.95 8.27 -0.87
C ARG A 154 -13.32 8.77 -1.30
N ASP A 155 -13.50 8.99 -2.58
CA ASP A 155 -14.82 9.27 -3.16
C ASP A 155 -15.65 7.98 -3.37
N ALA A 156 -16.87 8.14 -3.88
CA ALA A 156 -17.78 7.02 -4.14
C ALA A 156 -17.28 6.02 -5.20
N ARG A 157 -16.24 6.35 -5.96
CA ARG A 157 -15.59 5.48 -6.94
C ARG A 157 -14.33 4.82 -6.39
N GLY A 158 -14.02 5.04 -5.10
CA GLY A 158 -12.83 4.51 -4.44
C GLY A 158 -11.53 5.23 -4.76
N GLY A 159 -11.56 6.37 -5.46
CA GLY A 159 -10.39 7.20 -5.71
C GLY A 159 -10.03 8.07 -4.51
N GLU A 160 -8.73 8.22 -4.21
CA GLU A 160 -8.28 9.08 -3.13
C GLU A 160 -8.54 10.56 -3.45
N LEU A 161 -9.06 11.30 -2.46
CA LEU A 161 -9.26 12.75 -2.54
C LEU A 161 -7.94 13.51 -2.27
N ALA A 162 -6.86 13.10 -2.92
CA ALA A 162 -5.51 13.59 -2.67
C ALA A 162 -5.33 15.10 -2.89
N ARG A 163 -6.15 15.71 -3.75
CA ARG A 163 -6.06 17.16 -4.02
C ARG A 163 -6.79 18.02 -3.00
N SER A 164 -7.90 17.53 -2.44
CA SER A 164 -8.77 18.32 -1.56
C SER A 164 -8.68 17.95 -0.09
N ALA A 165 -8.27 16.71 0.21
CA ALA A 165 -8.25 16.17 1.57
C ALA A 165 -7.04 15.25 1.83
N TYR A 166 -5.88 15.60 1.24
CA TYR A 166 -4.64 14.85 1.44
C TYR A 166 -4.32 14.66 2.93
N LEU A 167 -4.12 13.41 3.34
CA LEU A 167 -3.90 13.02 4.73
C LEU A 167 -4.96 13.56 5.71
N GLY A 168 -6.17 13.78 5.22
CA GLY A 168 -7.29 14.37 5.99
C GLY A 168 -8.03 13.38 6.89
N GLY A 169 -7.55 12.14 7.00
CA GLY A 169 -8.19 11.06 7.74
C GLY A 169 -9.26 10.33 6.94
N ALA A 170 -9.54 9.08 7.29
CA ALA A 170 -10.57 8.27 6.65
C ALA A 170 -11.10 7.15 7.57
N LEU A 171 -12.19 6.51 7.17
CA LEU A 171 -12.66 5.28 7.80
C LEU A 171 -12.14 4.07 7.01
N VAL A 172 -11.41 3.17 7.68
CA VAL A 172 -10.80 1.97 7.09
C VAL A 172 -11.17 0.76 7.94
N ASP A 173 -11.85 -0.21 7.35
CA ASP A 173 -12.28 -1.45 8.03
C ASP A 173 -13.00 -1.20 9.37
N GLY A 174 -13.83 -0.15 9.44
CA GLY A 174 -14.54 0.24 10.66
C GLY A 174 -13.69 1.00 11.68
N TRP A 175 -12.44 1.29 11.38
CA TRP A 175 -11.52 2.07 12.21
C TRP A 175 -11.33 3.48 11.64
N GLU A 176 -11.27 4.47 12.52
CA GLU A 176 -10.92 5.82 12.14
C GLU A 176 -9.39 5.96 11.99
N ALA A 177 -8.92 6.19 10.77
CA ALA A 177 -7.56 6.64 10.50
C ALA A 177 -7.52 8.16 10.69
N PRO A 178 -6.77 8.69 11.68
CA PRO A 178 -6.80 10.12 12.00
C PRO A 178 -6.17 10.97 10.88
N PRO A 179 -6.51 12.27 10.80
CA PRO A 179 -5.86 13.20 9.90
C PRO A 179 -4.42 13.45 10.32
N LEU A 180 -3.46 13.20 9.43
CA LEU A 180 -2.04 13.40 9.71
C LEU A 180 -1.58 14.84 9.44
N GLY A 181 -2.26 15.57 8.54
CA GLY A 181 -1.95 16.97 8.25
C GLY A 181 -2.28 17.95 9.37
N ALA A 182 -2.97 17.52 10.43
CA ALA A 182 -3.40 18.35 11.55
C ALA A 182 -2.77 17.96 12.91
N LEU A 183 -1.74 17.12 12.90
CA LEU A 183 -1.09 16.60 14.12
C LEU A 183 -0.53 17.70 15.02
N ASN A 184 -0.09 18.82 14.45
CA ASN A 184 0.36 19.99 15.19
C ASN A 184 -0.77 20.74 15.94
N ARG A 185 -2.04 20.42 15.63
CA ARG A 185 -3.23 20.97 16.33
C ARG A 185 -3.77 20.02 17.41
N SER A 186 -3.11 18.91 17.65
CA SER A 186 -3.44 17.99 18.74
C SER A 186 -3.36 18.72 20.08
N PRO A 187 -4.22 18.41 21.08
CA PRO A 187 -4.15 18.99 22.43
C PRO A 187 -2.75 18.87 23.07
N VAL A 188 -2.06 17.76 22.81
CA VAL A 188 -0.62 17.61 23.03
C VAL A 188 0.04 17.54 21.66
N PRO A 189 0.84 18.56 21.28
CA PRO A 189 1.51 18.56 19.97
C PRO A 189 2.43 17.37 19.80
N TRP A 190 2.44 16.79 18.60
CA TRP A 190 3.38 15.76 18.25
C TRP A 190 4.78 16.35 18.06
N THR A 191 5.76 15.73 18.69
CA THR A 191 7.18 15.94 18.37
C THR A 191 7.66 14.83 17.44
N GLU A 192 8.79 15.04 16.77
CA GLU A 192 9.41 14.01 15.92
C GLU A 192 9.68 12.73 16.73
N ASP A 193 10.29 12.85 17.91
CA ASP A 193 10.59 11.68 18.76
C ASP A 193 9.32 10.96 19.22
N ALA A 194 8.25 11.68 19.56
CA ALA A 194 6.96 11.07 19.91
C ALA A 194 6.37 10.30 18.71
N MET A 195 6.51 10.84 17.50
CA MET A 195 6.07 10.18 16.29
C MET A 195 6.89 8.92 15.99
N VAL A 196 8.22 9.00 16.06
CA VAL A 196 9.11 7.85 15.86
C VAL A 196 8.80 6.77 16.90
N GLN A 197 8.67 7.14 18.17
CA GLN A 197 8.29 6.19 19.23
C GLN A 197 6.96 5.52 18.91
N TYR A 198 5.91 6.30 18.55
CA TYR A 198 4.59 5.77 18.26
C TYR A 198 4.59 4.85 17.04
N LEU A 199 5.25 5.23 15.96
CA LEU A 199 5.33 4.43 14.73
C LEU A 199 6.09 3.12 14.93
N ARG A 200 7.07 3.07 15.83
CA ARG A 200 7.86 1.87 16.09
C ARG A 200 7.31 0.98 17.20
N SER A 201 6.65 1.55 18.20
CA SER A 201 6.12 0.78 19.34
C SER A 201 4.61 0.58 19.32
N GLY A 202 3.88 1.37 18.52
CA GLY A 202 2.42 1.44 18.51
C GLY A 202 1.84 2.13 19.73
N HIS A 203 2.65 2.78 20.57
CA HIS A 203 2.18 3.41 21.80
C HIS A 203 2.96 4.67 22.13
N HIS A 204 2.24 5.68 22.63
CA HIS A 204 2.84 6.85 23.28
C HIS A 204 1.95 7.33 24.42
N ALA A 205 2.55 7.76 25.54
CA ALA A 205 1.84 8.10 26.78
C ALA A 205 0.75 9.19 26.58
N HIS A 206 0.98 10.12 25.67
CA HIS A 206 0.05 11.24 25.39
C HIS A 206 -0.79 11.06 24.13
N HIS A 207 -0.46 10.08 23.28
CA HIS A 207 -1.12 9.91 21.97
C HIS A 207 -1.82 8.57 21.82
N GLY A 208 -1.84 7.74 22.88
CA GLY A 208 -2.59 6.49 22.90
C GLY A 208 -1.90 5.33 22.20
N ILE A 209 -2.70 4.43 21.65
CA ILE A 209 -2.25 3.14 21.10
C ILE A 209 -2.75 3.00 19.67
N ALA A 210 -1.87 2.57 18.76
CA ALA A 210 -2.22 2.18 17.40
C ALA A 210 -2.92 0.81 17.42
N GLY A 211 -4.13 0.76 16.87
CA GLY A 211 -4.95 -0.46 16.81
C GLY A 211 -5.43 -0.80 15.42
N GLY A 212 -6.19 -1.90 15.29
CA GLY A 212 -6.82 -2.31 14.05
C GLY A 212 -5.84 -2.43 12.88
N PRO A 213 -6.18 -1.87 11.69
CA PRO A 213 -5.34 -1.94 10.49
C PRO A 213 -3.96 -1.30 10.65
N MET A 214 -3.75 -0.41 11.64
CA MET A 214 -2.45 0.21 11.89
C MET A 214 -1.47 -0.73 12.61
N ALA A 215 -1.94 -1.73 13.33
CA ALA A 215 -1.08 -2.64 14.12
C ALA A 215 -0.03 -3.39 13.26
N PRO A 216 -0.36 -4.01 12.11
CA PRO A 216 0.65 -4.63 11.25
C PRO A 216 1.62 -3.62 10.61
N VAL A 217 1.22 -2.35 10.44
CA VAL A 217 2.10 -1.28 9.95
C VAL A 217 3.17 -0.98 11.01
N VAL A 218 2.77 -0.82 12.26
CA VAL A 218 3.70 -0.64 13.39
C VAL A 218 4.68 -1.80 13.49
N GLN A 219 4.21 -3.05 13.38
CA GLN A 219 5.08 -4.23 13.40
C GLN A 219 6.15 -4.20 12.29
N ALA A 220 5.79 -3.72 11.10
CA ALA A 220 6.73 -3.56 10.00
C ALA A 220 7.72 -2.41 10.26
N LEU A 221 7.25 -1.26 10.74
CA LEU A 221 8.07 -0.09 11.04
C LEU A 221 9.01 -0.32 12.23
N ALA A 222 8.64 -1.18 13.17
CA ALA A 222 9.52 -1.59 14.27
C ALA A 222 10.82 -2.27 13.78
N GLN A 223 10.78 -2.88 12.59
CA GLN A 223 11.91 -3.56 11.97
C GLN A 223 12.62 -2.72 10.89
N ALA A 224 12.05 -1.56 10.54
CA ALA A 224 12.64 -0.65 9.57
C ALA A 224 13.85 0.10 10.16
N ASP A 225 14.73 0.60 9.29
CA ASP A 225 15.80 1.50 9.71
C ASP A 225 15.18 2.75 10.36
N GLU A 226 15.74 3.18 11.47
CA GLU A 226 15.26 4.38 12.18
C GLU A 226 15.34 5.63 11.32
N ALA A 227 16.33 5.71 10.44
CA ALA A 227 16.47 6.82 9.51
C ALA A 227 15.30 6.93 8.50
N ASP A 228 14.66 5.82 8.16
CA ASP A 228 13.48 5.79 7.29
C ASP A 228 12.16 6.02 8.08
N VAL A 229 12.17 5.85 9.41
CA VAL A 229 10.99 6.12 10.25
C VAL A 229 10.99 7.57 10.75
N ARG A 230 12.16 8.19 10.89
CA ARG A 230 12.39 9.59 11.26
C ARG A 230 12.16 10.53 10.08
#